data_3aaf762f744cf6b07cf93f9d4666c608
#
_entry.id   3aaf762f744cf6b07cf93f9d4666c608
#
_cell.length_a   1.000
_cell.length_b   1.000
_cell.length_c   1.000
_cell.angle_alpha   90.00
_cell.angle_beta   90.00
_cell.angle_gamma   90.00
#
_symmetry.space_group_name_H-M   'P 1'
#
loop_
_entity.id
_entity.type
_entity.pdbx_description
1 polymer ?
#
loop_
_entity_poly.entity_id
_entity_poly.type
_entity_poly.pdbx_seq_one_letter_code
_entity_poly.pdbx_strand_id
1 'polypeptide(L)'
;MEPLLESPATFDIFGIPTVIFSVLIPVAAVALFAYIIAKRLAPIVKARPDFRFDRPAERVKNILKIWLAQWRQPRYMMAGVLHIIIFFGFLILSVRSTELVIKGISADFVFPGLNTFLGDIYYLLKDYAATAVFFAVVIAAIRRGIFKPERYQYTEAYPHDHTWEAMLVLFFIAALMVSESLFEAAHVAAQVQAGVQPDFLAPATLGWFFKNLLVDESHAMLQNLHILSYYVHDIVFFTFLCFLPMGKHFHVITSIFNVYFMRLEKGNIRPVRYGVSEEEL
;
A
#
# COMPACT_ATOMS: atom_id res chain seq x y z
N MET A 1 30.67 14.25 19.64
CA MET A 1 29.55 14.05 18.70
C MET A 1 29.11 12.61 18.84
N GLU A 2 27.84 12.38 19.13
CA GLU A 2 27.28 11.03 19.07
C GLU A 2 27.31 10.54 17.62
N PRO A 3 27.57 9.25 17.37
CA PRO A 3 27.57 8.70 16.02
C PRO A 3 26.15 8.76 15.44
N LEU A 4 26.04 8.92 14.14
CA LEU A 4 24.76 8.74 13.44
C LEU A 4 24.37 7.25 13.48
N LEU A 5 23.04 6.99 13.32
CA LEU A 5 22.53 5.62 13.34
C LEU A 5 23.09 4.81 12.17
N GLU A 6 23.38 3.54 12.44
CA GLU A 6 23.73 2.58 11.41
C GLU A 6 22.50 2.20 10.58
N SER A 7 22.73 2.05 9.30
CA SER A 7 21.69 1.64 8.35
C SER A 7 21.42 0.12 8.46
N PRO A 8 20.21 -0.36 8.14
CA PRO A 8 19.93 -1.78 7.98
C PRO A 8 20.86 -2.51 7.01
N ALA A 9 21.49 -1.81 6.07
CA ALA A 9 22.45 -2.36 5.14
C ALA A 9 23.83 -2.66 5.77
N THR A 10 24.19 -1.99 6.89
CA THR A 10 25.51 -2.05 7.51
C THR A 10 25.47 -2.57 8.95
N PHE A 11 24.29 -2.65 9.55
CA PHE A 11 24.13 -3.07 10.94
C PHE A 11 24.32 -4.57 11.11
N ASP A 12 24.85 -4.98 12.27
CA ASP A 12 25.03 -6.37 12.65
C ASP A 12 24.22 -6.73 13.90
N ILE A 13 23.53 -7.86 13.86
CA ILE A 13 22.86 -8.46 15.02
C ILE A 13 23.62 -9.73 15.42
N PHE A 14 24.27 -9.69 16.58
CA PHE A 14 25.09 -10.83 17.10
C PHE A 14 26.13 -11.36 16.10
N GLY A 15 26.74 -10.45 15.31
CA GLY A 15 27.74 -10.81 14.29
C GLY A 15 27.15 -11.34 12.98
N ILE A 16 25.83 -11.23 12.79
CA ILE A 16 25.16 -11.56 11.53
C ILE A 16 24.80 -10.24 10.82
N PRO A 17 25.37 -9.96 9.62
CA PRO A 17 25.04 -8.78 8.86
C PRO A 17 23.55 -8.74 8.49
N THR A 18 22.86 -7.68 8.88
CA THR A 18 21.40 -7.54 8.67
C THR A 18 21.02 -7.43 7.20
N VAL A 19 21.92 -7.02 6.32
CA VAL A 19 21.72 -7.01 4.86
C VAL A 19 21.28 -8.39 4.32
N ILE A 20 21.68 -9.49 4.96
CA ILE A 20 21.25 -10.84 4.57
C ILE A 20 19.73 -10.95 4.66
N PHE A 21 19.11 -10.45 5.73
CA PHE A 21 17.66 -10.45 5.90
C PHE A 21 16.99 -9.48 4.91
N SER A 22 17.61 -8.31 4.67
CA SER A 22 17.13 -7.32 3.68
C SER A 22 17.13 -7.85 2.24
N VAL A 23 17.89 -8.91 1.93
CA VAL A 23 17.86 -9.60 0.64
C VAL A 23 16.91 -10.81 0.68
N LEU A 24 16.97 -11.62 1.73
CA LEU A 24 16.21 -12.88 1.78
C LEU A 24 14.70 -12.65 1.87
N ILE A 25 14.25 -11.67 2.65
CA ILE A 25 12.81 -11.36 2.81
C ILE A 25 12.19 -10.96 1.46
N PRO A 26 12.71 -9.96 0.73
CA PRO A 26 12.19 -9.59 -0.58
C PRO A 26 12.22 -10.74 -1.60
N VAL A 27 13.33 -11.48 -1.68
CA VAL A 27 13.48 -12.56 -2.65
C VAL A 27 12.47 -13.68 -2.40
N ALA A 28 12.36 -14.13 -1.14
CA ALA A 28 11.39 -15.17 -0.78
C ALA A 28 9.94 -14.72 -1.01
N ALA A 29 9.63 -13.48 -0.64
CA ALA A 29 8.29 -12.94 -0.79
C ALA A 29 7.90 -12.71 -2.25
N VAL A 30 8.80 -12.20 -3.08
CA VAL A 30 8.55 -12.03 -4.53
C VAL A 30 8.37 -13.39 -5.22
N ALA A 31 9.16 -14.40 -4.85
CA ALA A 31 8.99 -15.76 -5.36
C ALA A 31 7.61 -16.34 -4.97
N LEU A 32 7.22 -16.19 -3.70
CA LEU A 32 5.90 -16.60 -3.21
C LEU A 32 4.77 -15.85 -3.92
N PHE A 33 4.89 -14.53 -4.05
CA PHE A 33 3.92 -13.69 -4.75
C PHE A 33 3.76 -14.15 -6.21
N ALA A 34 4.87 -14.36 -6.94
CA ALA A 34 4.85 -14.85 -8.30
C ALA A 34 4.14 -16.21 -8.41
N TYR A 35 4.40 -17.13 -7.49
CA TYR A 35 3.71 -18.42 -7.42
C TYR A 35 2.20 -18.26 -7.21
N ILE A 36 1.78 -17.41 -6.27
CA ILE A 36 0.36 -17.17 -6.00
C ILE A 36 -0.32 -16.55 -7.22
N ILE A 37 0.30 -15.56 -7.87
CA ILE A 37 -0.22 -14.92 -9.09
C ILE A 37 -0.31 -15.93 -10.22
N ALA A 38 0.71 -16.76 -10.45
CA ALA A 38 0.68 -17.78 -11.48
C ALA A 38 -0.49 -18.76 -11.31
N LYS A 39 -0.74 -19.22 -10.07
CA LYS A 39 -1.91 -20.07 -9.76
C LYS A 39 -3.23 -19.35 -9.99
N ARG A 40 -3.35 -18.08 -9.58
CA ARG A 40 -4.58 -17.29 -9.74
C ARG A 40 -4.90 -17.00 -11.19
N LEU A 41 -3.89 -16.79 -12.03
CA LEU A 41 -4.05 -16.47 -13.45
C LEU A 41 -4.10 -17.72 -14.33
N ALA A 42 -3.76 -18.90 -13.84
CA ALA A 42 -3.76 -20.14 -14.60
C ALA A 42 -5.09 -20.43 -15.37
N PRO A 43 -6.30 -20.15 -14.82
CA PRO A 43 -7.55 -20.32 -15.56
C PRO A 43 -7.66 -19.41 -16.80
N ILE A 44 -7.05 -18.22 -16.75
CA ILE A 44 -7.11 -17.26 -17.87
C ILE A 44 -6.38 -17.81 -19.10
N VAL A 45 -5.28 -18.55 -18.90
CA VAL A 45 -4.51 -19.17 -19.99
C VAL A 45 -5.33 -20.21 -20.74
N LYS A 46 -6.29 -20.84 -20.06
CA LYS A 46 -7.20 -21.85 -20.63
C LYS A 46 -8.49 -21.24 -21.20
N ALA A 47 -8.73 -19.96 -20.99
CA ALA A 47 -9.91 -19.27 -21.47
C ALA A 47 -9.85 -19.03 -22.98
N ARG A 48 -11.01 -18.88 -23.63
CA ARG A 48 -11.05 -18.48 -25.04
C ARG A 48 -10.45 -17.08 -25.20
N PRO A 49 -9.65 -16.83 -26.24
CA PRO A 49 -9.11 -15.51 -26.53
C PRO A 49 -10.24 -14.48 -26.71
N ASP A 50 -10.11 -13.35 -26.04
CA ASP A 50 -11.02 -12.20 -26.15
C ASP A 50 -10.16 -10.95 -26.37
N PHE A 51 -9.97 -10.56 -27.62
CA PHE A 51 -9.08 -9.46 -28.01
C PHE A 51 -9.77 -8.12 -27.84
N ARG A 52 -9.46 -7.42 -26.75
CA ARG A 52 -10.01 -6.10 -26.39
C ARG A 52 -8.94 -5.01 -26.46
N PHE A 53 -8.27 -4.91 -27.62
CA PHE A 53 -7.29 -3.86 -27.90
C PHE A 53 -7.82 -2.78 -28.84
N ASP A 54 -9.09 -2.90 -29.25
CA ASP A 54 -9.81 -1.91 -30.02
C ASP A 54 -9.99 -0.61 -29.22
N ARG A 55 -10.14 0.53 -29.90
CA ARG A 55 -10.40 1.85 -29.30
C ARG A 55 -9.47 2.21 -28.14
N PRO A 56 -8.13 2.21 -28.30
CA PRO A 56 -7.17 2.38 -27.21
C PRO A 56 -7.33 3.73 -26.50
N ALA A 57 -7.65 4.82 -27.22
CA ALA A 57 -7.86 6.14 -26.63
C ALA A 57 -9.06 6.16 -25.66
N GLU A 58 -10.16 5.48 -25.99
CA GLU A 58 -11.31 5.36 -25.10
C GLU A 58 -11.00 4.53 -23.86
N ARG A 59 -10.22 3.44 -24.01
CA ARG A 59 -9.77 2.60 -22.90
C ARG A 59 -8.87 3.38 -21.94
N VAL A 60 -7.91 4.15 -22.44
CA VAL A 60 -7.07 5.03 -21.64
C VAL A 60 -7.90 6.10 -20.94
N LYS A 61 -8.87 6.73 -21.63
CA LYS A 61 -9.80 7.68 -21.02
C LYS A 61 -10.57 7.04 -19.84
N ASN A 62 -10.99 5.80 -19.98
CA ASN A 62 -11.66 5.06 -18.90
C ASN A 62 -10.71 4.79 -17.71
N ILE A 63 -9.44 4.44 -17.95
CA ILE A 63 -8.44 4.36 -16.88
C ILE A 63 -8.33 5.70 -16.15
N LEU A 64 -8.14 6.79 -16.86
CA LEU A 64 -8.00 8.12 -16.24
C LEU A 64 -9.26 8.51 -15.46
N LYS A 65 -10.47 8.24 -15.99
CA LYS A 65 -11.72 8.61 -15.34
C LYS A 65 -12.12 7.69 -14.18
N ILE A 66 -12.03 6.38 -14.38
CA ILE A 66 -12.60 5.40 -13.44
C ILE A 66 -11.55 5.01 -12.40
N TRP A 67 -10.31 4.67 -12.87
CA TRP A 67 -9.27 4.17 -11.99
C TRP A 67 -8.49 5.30 -11.34
N LEU A 68 -7.96 6.27 -12.09
CA LEU A 68 -7.16 7.35 -11.53
C LEU A 68 -8.04 8.40 -10.83
N ALA A 69 -9.00 9.00 -11.51
CA ALA A 69 -9.86 10.04 -10.92
C ALA A 69 -10.89 9.50 -9.91
N GLN A 70 -10.99 8.18 -9.72
CA GLN A 70 -11.87 7.52 -8.75
C GLN A 70 -13.34 7.99 -8.86
N TRP A 71 -13.82 8.34 -10.07
CA TRP A 71 -15.09 9.01 -10.33
C TRP A 71 -16.32 8.34 -9.70
N ARG A 72 -16.26 7.00 -9.51
CA ARG A 72 -17.39 6.23 -8.94
C ARG A 72 -17.37 6.15 -7.42
N GLN A 73 -16.28 6.47 -6.76
CA GLN A 73 -16.11 6.29 -5.32
C GLN A 73 -16.95 7.25 -4.47
N PRO A 74 -17.13 8.55 -4.83
CA PRO A 74 -17.91 9.48 -4.03
C PRO A 74 -19.41 9.15 -3.89
N ARG A 75 -19.92 8.14 -4.60
CA ARG A 75 -21.32 7.69 -4.47
C ARG A 75 -21.72 7.40 -3.02
N TYR A 76 -20.77 6.88 -2.22
CA TYR A 76 -20.92 6.67 -0.78
C TYR A 76 -19.90 7.56 -0.08
N MET A 77 -20.26 8.80 0.16
CA MET A 77 -19.36 9.90 0.51
C MET A 77 -18.25 9.51 1.49
N MET A 78 -18.61 9.10 2.72
CA MET A 78 -17.60 8.79 3.75
C MET A 78 -16.67 7.63 3.35
N ALA A 79 -17.23 6.50 2.89
CA ALA A 79 -16.41 5.37 2.49
C ALA A 79 -15.60 5.64 1.22
N GLY A 80 -16.18 6.43 0.29
CA GLY A 80 -15.51 6.83 -0.94
C GLY A 80 -14.34 7.76 -0.68
N VAL A 81 -14.50 8.76 0.20
CA VAL A 81 -13.41 9.69 0.56
C VAL A 81 -12.27 8.92 1.26
N LEU A 82 -12.57 8.08 2.24
CA LEU A 82 -11.55 7.26 2.90
C LEU A 82 -10.79 6.37 1.88
N HIS A 83 -11.53 5.75 0.95
CA HIS A 83 -10.92 4.94 -0.11
C HIS A 83 -10.01 5.78 -1.03
N ILE A 84 -10.44 6.98 -1.41
CA ILE A 84 -9.65 7.89 -2.26
C ILE A 84 -8.34 8.28 -1.56
N ILE A 85 -8.40 8.62 -0.26
CA ILE A 85 -7.20 8.96 0.53
C ILE A 85 -6.24 7.76 0.56
N ILE A 86 -6.75 6.56 0.86
CA ILE A 86 -5.92 5.33 0.91
C ILE A 86 -5.35 5.02 -0.48
N PHE A 87 -6.14 5.19 -1.55
CA PHE A 87 -5.70 4.92 -2.92
C PHE A 87 -4.56 5.85 -3.37
N PHE A 88 -4.72 7.16 -3.22
CA PHE A 88 -3.66 8.11 -3.59
C PHE A 88 -2.45 7.99 -2.67
N GLY A 89 -2.69 7.76 -1.37
CA GLY A 89 -1.62 7.46 -0.44
C GLY A 89 -0.83 6.21 -0.86
N PHE A 90 -1.50 5.14 -1.27
CA PHE A 90 -0.84 3.94 -1.80
C PHE A 90 0.06 4.27 -3.00
N LEU A 91 -0.40 5.08 -3.96
CA LEU A 91 0.41 5.46 -5.12
C LEU A 91 1.66 6.26 -4.72
N ILE A 92 1.51 7.23 -3.82
CA ILE A 92 2.61 8.06 -3.34
C ILE A 92 3.60 7.23 -2.53
N LEU A 93 3.10 6.45 -1.58
CA LEU A 93 3.91 5.70 -0.62
C LEU A 93 4.53 4.43 -1.20
N SER A 94 4.03 3.92 -2.33
CA SER A 94 4.65 2.78 -3.03
C SER A 94 6.08 3.09 -3.48
N VAL A 95 6.35 4.33 -3.90
CA VAL A 95 7.71 4.79 -4.24
C VAL A 95 8.60 4.76 -3.00
N ARG A 96 8.10 5.27 -1.87
CA ARG A 96 8.84 5.27 -0.60
C ARG A 96 9.11 3.87 -0.06
N SER A 97 8.11 2.98 -0.07
CA SER A 97 8.30 1.59 0.37
C SER A 97 9.33 0.86 -0.50
N THR A 98 9.33 1.11 -1.81
CA THR A 98 10.35 0.55 -2.71
C THR A 98 11.75 1.12 -2.41
N GLU A 99 11.86 2.42 -2.15
CA GLU A 99 13.11 3.06 -1.73
C GLU A 99 13.63 2.43 -0.43
N LEU A 100 12.75 2.21 0.55
CA LEU A 100 13.09 1.64 1.84
C LEU A 100 13.64 0.21 1.71
N VAL A 101 12.99 -0.63 0.89
CA VAL A 101 13.48 -1.98 0.58
C VAL A 101 14.90 -1.95 0.00
N ILE A 102 15.17 -1.03 -0.93
CA ILE A 102 16.50 -0.90 -1.55
C ILE A 102 17.52 -0.35 -0.54
N LYS A 103 17.14 0.56 0.34
CA LYS A 103 18.00 1.10 1.42
C LYS A 103 18.47 0.02 2.40
N GLY A 104 17.74 -1.07 2.55
CA GLY A 104 18.21 -2.23 3.31
C GLY A 104 19.39 -2.98 2.68
N ILE A 105 19.70 -2.70 1.41
CA ILE A 105 20.82 -3.29 0.65
C ILE A 105 21.90 -2.23 0.38
N SER A 106 21.48 -0.99 0.12
CA SER A 106 22.34 0.15 -0.19
C SER A 106 21.86 1.37 0.58
N ALA A 107 22.57 1.71 1.65
CA ALA A 107 22.19 2.76 2.61
C ALA A 107 21.91 4.12 1.94
N ASP A 108 22.73 4.48 0.97
CA ASP A 108 22.70 5.80 0.30
C ASP A 108 21.77 5.83 -0.93
N PHE A 109 20.98 4.79 -1.15
CA PHE A 109 20.09 4.74 -2.30
C PHE A 109 19.01 5.83 -2.24
N VAL A 110 18.91 6.59 -3.32
CA VAL A 110 17.82 7.54 -3.59
C VAL A 110 17.37 7.34 -5.03
N PHE A 111 16.09 7.34 -5.29
CA PHE A 111 15.58 7.27 -6.66
C PHE A 111 16.10 8.43 -7.51
N PRO A 112 16.49 8.19 -8.78
CA PRO A 112 16.90 9.23 -9.70
C PRO A 112 15.85 10.37 -9.76
N GLY A 113 16.29 11.59 -9.49
CA GLY A 113 15.45 12.78 -9.46
C GLY A 113 14.90 13.16 -8.09
N LEU A 114 14.91 12.26 -7.09
CA LEU A 114 14.49 12.61 -5.71
C LEU A 114 15.59 13.28 -4.89
N ASN A 115 16.79 13.42 -5.43
CA ASN A 115 17.87 14.25 -4.89
C ASN A 115 17.84 15.70 -5.40
N THR A 116 16.70 16.15 -5.93
CA THR A 116 16.47 17.50 -6.48
C THR A 116 15.26 18.13 -5.80
N PHE A 117 14.90 19.36 -6.21
CA PHE A 117 13.66 20.03 -5.78
C PHE A 117 12.39 19.17 -5.92
N LEU A 118 12.34 18.26 -6.88
CA LEU A 118 11.21 17.31 -7.00
C LEU A 118 11.17 16.34 -5.81
N GLY A 119 12.34 15.99 -5.27
CA GLY A 119 12.42 15.19 -4.05
C GLY A 119 11.87 15.93 -2.84
N ASP A 120 12.19 17.21 -2.67
CA ASP A 120 11.67 18.02 -1.57
C ASP A 120 10.13 18.04 -1.57
N ILE A 121 9.55 18.25 -2.77
CA ILE A 121 8.08 18.18 -2.93
C ILE A 121 7.56 16.78 -2.64
N TYR A 122 8.24 15.74 -3.11
CA TYR A 122 7.82 14.36 -2.91
C TYR A 122 7.85 13.97 -1.41
N TYR A 123 8.93 14.28 -0.69
CA TYR A 123 9.05 13.95 0.74
C TYR A 123 8.05 14.72 1.58
N LEU A 124 7.79 16.00 1.27
CA LEU A 124 6.70 16.76 1.87
C LEU A 124 5.33 16.08 1.66
N LEU A 125 5.03 15.71 0.42
CA LEU A 125 3.78 15.06 0.06
C LEU A 125 3.64 13.68 0.70
N LYS A 126 4.74 12.91 0.77
CA LYS A 126 4.82 11.58 1.39
C LYS A 126 4.45 11.65 2.88
N ASP A 127 4.99 12.59 3.64
CA ASP A 127 4.73 12.74 5.08
C ASP A 127 3.25 13.00 5.38
N TYR A 128 2.65 13.94 4.63
CA TYR A 128 1.22 14.21 4.77
C TYR A 128 0.36 13.05 4.26
N ALA A 129 0.77 12.38 3.19
CA ALA A 129 0.06 11.21 2.69
C ALA A 129 0.06 10.06 3.72
N ALA A 130 1.20 9.74 4.33
CA ALA A 130 1.31 8.71 5.37
C ALA A 130 0.40 9.01 6.55
N THR A 131 0.40 10.27 7.00
CA THR A 131 -0.44 10.75 8.10
C THR A 131 -1.94 10.66 7.75
N ALA A 132 -2.32 11.14 6.56
CA ALA A 132 -3.72 11.10 6.11
C ALA A 132 -4.21 9.65 5.94
N VAL A 133 -3.39 8.76 5.39
CA VAL A 133 -3.70 7.33 5.26
C VAL A 133 -3.85 6.68 6.63
N PHE A 134 -2.96 6.96 7.57
CA PHE A 134 -3.08 6.44 8.94
C PHE A 134 -4.43 6.78 9.56
N PHE A 135 -4.83 8.05 9.54
CA PHE A 135 -6.14 8.45 10.07
C PHE A 135 -7.30 7.86 9.26
N ALA A 136 -7.18 7.78 7.94
CA ALA A 136 -8.22 7.16 7.10
C ALA A 136 -8.45 5.68 7.45
N VAL A 137 -7.38 4.89 7.68
CA VAL A 137 -7.51 3.48 8.06
C VAL A 137 -8.02 3.31 9.48
N VAL A 138 -7.64 4.19 10.42
CA VAL A 138 -8.18 4.19 11.79
C VAL A 138 -9.69 4.46 11.78
N ILE A 139 -10.13 5.49 11.05
CA ILE A 139 -11.55 5.81 10.90
C ILE A 139 -12.30 4.66 10.21
N ALA A 140 -11.71 4.05 9.18
CA ALA A 140 -12.29 2.90 8.49
C ALA A 140 -12.41 1.68 9.42
N ALA A 141 -11.40 1.43 10.27
CA ALA A 141 -11.41 0.35 11.25
C ALA A 141 -12.49 0.55 12.32
N ILE A 142 -12.58 1.76 12.89
CA ILE A 142 -13.63 2.14 13.87
C ILE A 142 -15.02 1.94 13.23
N ARG A 143 -15.18 2.48 12.01
CA ARG A 143 -16.45 2.37 11.29
C ARG A 143 -16.86 0.92 11.04
N ARG A 144 -15.91 0.05 10.70
CA ARG A 144 -16.17 -1.35 10.39
C ARG A 144 -16.31 -2.21 11.65
N GLY A 145 -15.48 -1.98 12.66
CA GLY A 145 -15.46 -2.78 13.88
C GLY A 145 -16.54 -2.39 14.90
N ILE A 146 -16.79 -1.08 15.04
CA ILE A 146 -17.70 -0.53 16.06
C ILE A 146 -19.08 -0.22 15.47
N PHE A 147 -19.15 0.64 14.45
CA PHE A 147 -20.43 1.12 13.91
C PHE A 147 -21.16 0.10 13.04
N LYS A 148 -20.45 -0.85 12.41
CA LYS A 148 -20.98 -1.97 11.60
C LYS A 148 -22.17 -1.57 10.71
N PRO A 149 -22.00 -0.68 9.71
CA PRO A 149 -23.09 -0.25 8.83
C PRO A 149 -23.81 -1.44 8.21
N GLU A 150 -25.14 -1.35 8.06
CA GLU A 150 -26.01 -2.43 7.54
C GLU A 150 -25.49 -3.06 6.25
N ARG A 151 -24.92 -2.27 5.34
CA ARG A 151 -24.36 -2.77 4.07
C ARG A 151 -23.18 -3.75 4.24
N TYR A 152 -22.60 -3.89 5.43
CA TYR A 152 -21.53 -4.84 5.74
C TYR A 152 -22.06 -6.08 6.46
N GLN A 153 -23.33 -6.09 6.81
CA GLN A 153 -23.96 -7.24 7.41
C GLN A 153 -24.08 -8.34 6.34
N TYR A 154 -23.81 -9.55 6.76
CA TYR A 154 -24.03 -10.72 5.93
C TYR A 154 -25.50 -11.10 5.96
N THR A 155 -25.98 -11.62 4.85
CA THR A 155 -27.34 -12.14 4.69
C THR A 155 -27.29 -13.66 4.60
N GLU A 156 -28.45 -14.34 4.69
CA GLU A 156 -28.52 -15.78 4.47
C GLU A 156 -27.91 -16.21 3.12
N ALA A 157 -27.99 -15.35 2.10
CA ALA A 157 -27.37 -15.58 0.79
C ALA A 157 -25.83 -15.45 0.79
N TYR A 158 -25.25 -14.75 1.77
CA TYR A 158 -23.81 -14.54 1.91
C TYR A 158 -23.40 -14.68 3.38
N PRO A 159 -23.30 -15.92 3.90
CA PRO A 159 -23.12 -16.17 5.32
C PRO A 159 -21.71 -15.92 5.85
N HIS A 160 -20.75 -15.58 4.98
CA HIS A 160 -19.36 -15.41 5.40
C HIS A 160 -19.07 -13.98 5.87
N ASP A 161 -18.63 -13.86 7.12
CA ASP A 161 -18.13 -12.61 7.68
C ASP A 161 -16.69 -12.35 7.22
N HIS A 162 -16.51 -11.35 6.36
CA HIS A 162 -15.21 -10.89 5.90
C HIS A 162 -14.65 -9.70 6.72
N THR A 163 -15.20 -9.46 7.91
CA THR A 163 -14.78 -8.33 8.74
C THR A 163 -13.32 -8.49 9.18
N TRP A 164 -12.92 -9.68 9.60
CA TRP A 164 -11.55 -9.93 10.05
C TRP A 164 -10.52 -9.71 8.92
N GLU A 165 -10.81 -10.15 7.71
CA GLU A 165 -9.94 -9.95 6.53
C GLU A 165 -9.73 -8.46 6.23
N ALA A 166 -10.81 -7.66 6.32
CA ALA A 166 -10.70 -6.22 6.13
C ALA A 166 -9.97 -5.53 7.29
N MET A 167 -10.19 -5.98 8.53
CA MET A 167 -9.46 -5.44 9.69
C MET A 167 -7.96 -5.76 9.59
N LEU A 168 -7.59 -6.96 9.13
CA LEU A 168 -6.20 -7.33 8.90
C LEU A 168 -5.52 -6.43 7.86
N VAL A 169 -6.22 -6.13 6.76
CA VAL A 169 -5.70 -5.20 5.73
C VAL A 169 -5.51 -3.79 6.28
N LEU A 170 -6.48 -3.28 7.04
CA LEU A 170 -6.36 -1.97 7.69
C LEU A 170 -5.21 -1.95 8.70
N PHE A 171 -5.01 -3.04 9.44
CA PHE A 171 -3.87 -3.21 10.33
C PHE A 171 -2.54 -3.18 9.57
N PHE A 172 -2.40 -3.92 8.47
CA PHE A 172 -1.18 -3.86 7.66
C PHE A 172 -0.86 -2.46 7.17
N ILE A 173 -1.87 -1.74 6.66
CA ILE A 173 -1.66 -0.35 6.19
C ILE A 173 -1.26 0.55 7.36
N ALA A 174 -1.91 0.46 8.52
CA ALA A 174 -1.54 1.25 9.70
C ALA A 174 -0.12 0.92 10.17
N ALA A 175 0.25 -0.36 10.21
CA ALA A 175 1.58 -0.82 10.60
C ALA A 175 2.67 -0.28 9.66
N LEU A 176 2.42 -0.24 8.34
CA LEU A 176 3.32 0.37 7.36
C LEU A 176 3.52 1.86 7.63
N MET A 177 2.44 2.60 7.90
CA MET A 177 2.53 4.04 8.18
C MET A 177 3.31 4.33 9.46
N VAL A 178 3.02 3.58 10.52
CA VAL A 178 3.70 3.75 11.82
C VAL A 178 5.17 3.36 11.74
N SER A 179 5.48 2.21 11.15
CA SER A 179 6.87 1.72 11.08
C SER A 179 7.75 2.63 10.22
N GLU A 180 7.25 3.09 9.06
CA GLU A 180 7.98 4.04 8.23
C GLU A 180 8.22 5.37 8.95
N SER A 181 7.19 5.91 9.60
CA SER A 181 7.31 7.16 10.34
C SER A 181 8.24 7.05 11.56
N LEU A 182 8.29 5.90 12.23
CA LEU A 182 9.23 5.64 13.34
C LEU A 182 10.67 5.48 12.82
N PHE A 183 10.86 4.82 11.68
CA PHE A 183 12.16 4.66 11.05
C PHE A 183 12.82 6.02 10.78
N GLU A 184 12.09 6.94 10.14
CA GLU A 184 12.58 8.30 9.87
C GLU A 184 12.73 9.12 11.14
N ALA A 185 11.74 9.07 12.03
CA ALA A 185 11.75 9.85 13.27
C ALA A 185 12.96 9.52 14.16
N ALA A 186 13.33 8.25 14.28
CA ALA A 186 14.51 7.83 15.03
C ALA A 186 15.80 8.37 14.39
N HIS A 187 15.90 8.31 13.05
CA HIS A 187 17.05 8.84 12.31
C HIS A 187 17.20 10.35 12.51
N VAL A 188 16.12 11.12 12.33
CA VAL A 188 16.12 12.58 12.50
C VAL A 188 16.36 12.99 13.95
N ALA A 189 15.85 12.22 14.93
CA ALA A 189 16.14 12.47 16.36
C ALA A 189 17.64 12.33 16.66
N ALA A 190 18.30 11.29 16.12
CA ALA A 190 19.74 11.10 16.25
C ALA A 190 20.56 12.23 15.59
N GLN A 191 20.12 12.71 14.41
CA GLN A 191 20.75 13.86 13.75
C GLN A 191 20.68 15.12 14.61
N VAL A 192 19.52 15.39 15.25
CA VAL A 192 19.34 16.52 16.17
C VAL A 192 20.27 16.38 17.38
N GLN A 193 20.38 15.20 18.00
CA GLN A 193 21.29 14.94 19.13
C GLN A 193 22.75 15.12 18.73
N ALA A 194 23.13 14.68 17.53
CA ALA A 194 24.49 14.83 17.01
C ALA A 194 24.84 16.29 16.63
N GLY A 195 23.87 17.21 16.65
CA GLY A 195 24.06 18.61 16.24
C GLY A 195 24.35 18.80 14.75
N VAL A 196 23.95 17.84 13.91
CA VAL A 196 24.03 17.96 12.46
C VAL A 196 22.71 18.50 11.90
N GLN A 197 22.77 19.00 10.64
CA GLN A 197 21.53 19.44 9.95
C GLN A 197 20.56 18.25 9.82
N PRO A 198 19.39 18.29 10.47
CA PRO A 198 18.45 17.19 10.39
C PRO A 198 17.76 17.14 9.03
N ASP A 199 17.44 15.92 8.60
CA ASP A 199 16.59 15.69 7.43
C ASP A 199 15.21 16.30 7.68
N PHE A 200 14.57 16.73 6.57
CA PHE A 200 13.27 17.38 6.66
C PHE A 200 12.18 16.38 7.07
N LEU A 201 11.41 16.75 8.08
CA LEU A 201 10.12 16.12 8.42
C LEU A 201 9.03 17.19 8.43
N ALA A 202 7.97 16.96 7.68
CA ALA A 202 6.86 17.88 7.58
C ALA A 202 6.17 18.07 8.95
N PRO A 203 5.90 19.33 9.39
CA PRO A 203 5.29 19.58 10.68
C PRO A 203 3.88 19.00 10.78
N ALA A 204 3.46 18.64 11.99
CA ALA A 204 2.14 18.06 12.30
C ALA A 204 1.86 16.72 11.57
N THR A 205 2.90 15.99 11.19
CA THR A 205 2.81 14.61 10.64
C THR A 205 3.17 13.56 11.70
N LEU A 206 2.92 12.29 11.38
CA LEU A 206 3.31 11.17 12.27
C LEU A 206 4.82 11.15 12.52
N GLY A 207 5.65 11.33 11.48
CA GLY A 207 7.10 11.37 11.62
C GLY A 207 7.54 12.52 12.53
N TRP A 208 6.99 13.72 12.34
CA TRP A 208 7.26 14.87 13.20
C TRP A 208 6.83 14.64 14.65
N PHE A 209 5.65 14.03 14.86
CA PHE A 209 5.17 13.69 16.20
C PHE A 209 6.11 12.69 16.89
N PHE A 210 6.45 11.60 16.22
CA PHE A 210 7.36 10.59 16.78
C PHE A 210 8.76 11.17 17.01
N LYS A 211 9.31 11.97 16.10
CA LYS A 211 10.60 12.64 16.29
C LYS A 211 10.62 13.46 17.59
N ASN A 212 9.56 14.23 17.88
CA ASN A 212 9.49 15.02 19.11
C ASN A 212 9.37 14.17 20.38
N LEU A 213 8.84 12.95 20.29
CA LEU A 213 8.85 12.00 21.42
C LEU A 213 10.21 11.35 21.63
N LEU A 214 10.99 11.21 20.56
CA LEU A 214 12.23 10.43 20.53
C LEU A 214 13.50 11.29 20.72
N VAL A 215 13.40 12.60 20.61
CA VAL A 215 14.58 13.50 20.61
C VAL A 215 15.42 13.43 21.90
N ASP A 216 14.84 13.03 23.01
CA ASP A 216 15.52 12.90 24.31
C ASP A 216 15.86 11.45 24.67
N GLU A 217 15.59 10.48 23.78
CA GLU A 217 15.87 9.06 23.99
C GLU A 217 17.36 8.72 23.81
N SER A 218 17.81 7.65 24.42
CA SER A 218 19.21 7.22 24.27
C SER A 218 19.54 6.80 22.86
N HIS A 219 20.80 7.00 22.43
CA HIS A 219 21.29 6.58 21.13
C HIS A 219 21.00 5.08 20.85
N ALA A 220 21.20 4.21 21.86
CA ALA A 220 20.91 2.77 21.72
C ALA A 220 19.42 2.50 21.46
N MET A 221 18.51 3.27 22.10
CA MET A 221 17.07 3.16 21.86
C MET A 221 16.72 3.61 20.44
N LEU A 222 17.28 4.73 19.97
CA LEU A 222 17.09 5.24 18.61
C LEU A 222 17.59 4.24 17.57
N GLN A 223 18.79 3.67 17.77
CA GLN A 223 19.36 2.65 16.89
C GLN A 223 18.47 1.41 16.80
N ASN A 224 18.05 0.88 17.94
CA ASN A 224 17.20 -0.31 17.98
C ASN A 224 15.83 -0.04 17.32
N LEU A 225 15.23 1.13 17.59
CA LEU A 225 13.96 1.50 17.00
C LEU A 225 14.06 1.70 15.49
N HIS A 226 15.15 2.30 15.02
CA HIS A 226 15.43 2.48 13.59
C HIS A 226 15.48 1.13 12.86
N ILE A 227 16.29 0.19 13.35
CA ILE A 227 16.43 -1.15 12.77
C ILE A 227 15.13 -1.95 12.88
N LEU A 228 14.50 -1.97 14.06
CA LEU A 228 13.24 -2.69 14.27
C LEU A 228 12.13 -2.17 13.34
N SER A 229 11.99 -0.85 13.23
CA SER A 229 10.97 -0.24 12.39
C SER A 229 11.17 -0.56 10.92
N TYR A 230 12.42 -0.60 10.44
CA TYR A 230 12.74 -1.04 9.10
C TYR A 230 12.24 -2.48 8.84
N TYR A 231 12.62 -3.44 9.71
CA TYR A 231 12.24 -4.84 9.49
C TYR A 231 10.75 -5.10 9.69
N VAL A 232 10.10 -4.37 10.61
CA VAL A 232 8.63 -4.42 10.73
C VAL A 232 7.98 -3.93 9.44
N HIS A 233 8.46 -2.81 8.87
CA HIS A 233 7.97 -2.31 7.59
C HIS A 233 8.14 -3.33 6.47
N ASP A 234 9.35 -3.88 6.33
CA ASP A 234 9.71 -4.80 5.25
C ASP A 234 8.88 -6.10 5.32
N ILE A 235 8.81 -6.72 6.50
CA ILE A 235 8.01 -7.94 6.72
C ILE A 235 6.52 -7.68 6.48
N VAL A 236 5.96 -6.58 6.98
CA VAL A 236 4.55 -6.24 6.79
C VAL A 236 4.27 -5.94 5.33
N PHE A 237 5.16 -5.20 4.64
CA PHE A 237 5.03 -4.88 3.22
C PHE A 237 4.96 -6.13 2.36
N PHE A 238 5.89 -7.06 2.54
CA PHE A 238 5.93 -8.29 1.75
C PHE A 238 4.84 -9.29 2.13
N THR A 239 4.47 -9.36 3.41
CA THR A 239 3.31 -10.15 3.86
C THR A 239 2.03 -9.62 3.22
N PHE A 240 1.84 -8.30 3.23
CA PHE A 240 0.70 -7.65 2.61
C PHE A 240 0.68 -7.87 1.09
N LEU A 241 1.82 -7.73 0.41
CA LEU A 241 1.94 -8.00 -1.02
C LEU A 241 1.47 -9.42 -1.38
N CYS A 242 1.92 -10.43 -0.62
CA CYS A 242 1.49 -11.82 -0.82
C CYS A 242 0.02 -12.06 -0.44
N PHE A 243 -0.53 -11.31 0.49
CA PHE A 243 -1.92 -11.40 0.93
C PHE A 243 -2.90 -10.82 -0.10
N LEU A 244 -2.54 -9.73 -0.78
CA LEU A 244 -3.42 -9.05 -1.75
C LEU A 244 -4.07 -10.00 -2.78
N PRO A 245 -3.34 -10.91 -3.44
CA PRO A 245 -3.94 -11.79 -4.43
C PRO A 245 -4.80 -12.91 -3.84
N MET A 246 -4.77 -13.16 -2.53
CA MET A 246 -5.50 -14.28 -1.93
C MET A 246 -6.99 -14.03 -1.77
N GLY A 247 -7.42 -12.78 -1.55
CA GLY A 247 -8.78 -12.43 -1.22
C GLY A 247 -9.41 -11.38 -2.13
N LYS A 248 -10.41 -10.68 -1.60
CA LYS A 248 -11.11 -9.59 -2.28
C LYS A 248 -10.23 -8.39 -2.61
N HIS A 249 -9.07 -8.26 -1.95
CA HIS A 249 -8.11 -7.19 -2.15
C HIS A 249 -7.27 -7.36 -3.43
N PHE A 250 -7.47 -8.45 -4.18
CA PHE A 250 -6.85 -8.66 -5.48
C PHE A 250 -7.15 -7.54 -6.48
N HIS A 251 -8.22 -6.78 -6.26
CA HIS A 251 -8.53 -5.60 -7.07
C HIS A 251 -7.42 -4.54 -7.05
N VAL A 252 -6.61 -4.45 -6.02
CA VAL A 252 -5.47 -3.51 -5.95
C VAL A 252 -4.52 -3.75 -7.13
N ILE A 253 -4.31 -5.02 -7.49
CA ILE A 253 -3.43 -5.42 -8.61
C ILE A 253 -4.20 -5.41 -9.94
N THR A 254 -5.44 -5.90 -9.95
CA THR A 254 -6.18 -6.19 -11.20
C THR A 254 -7.06 -5.06 -11.70
N SER A 255 -7.33 -4.04 -10.88
CA SER A 255 -8.32 -3.00 -11.22
C SER A 255 -7.98 -2.22 -12.48
N ILE A 256 -6.71 -1.86 -12.70
CA ILE A 256 -6.28 -1.14 -13.89
C ILE A 256 -6.51 -1.99 -15.16
N PHE A 257 -6.19 -3.28 -15.11
CA PHE A 257 -6.42 -4.22 -16.22
C PHE A 257 -7.91 -4.42 -16.45
N ASN A 258 -8.70 -4.58 -15.38
CA ASN A 258 -10.16 -4.75 -15.49
C ASN A 258 -10.84 -3.53 -16.10
N VAL A 259 -10.35 -2.32 -15.79
CA VAL A 259 -10.87 -1.09 -16.40
C VAL A 259 -10.43 -0.97 -17.86
N TYR A 260 -9.18 -1.31 -18.19
CA TYR A 260 -8.69 -1.27 -19.56
C TYR A 260 -9.46 -2.24 -20.47
N PHE A 261 -9.61 -3.50 -20.03
CA PHE A 261 -10.24 -4.57 -20.80
C PHE A 261 -11.76 -4.67 -20.60
N MET A 262 -12.39 -3.67 -19.97
CA MET A 262 -13.85 -3.67 -19.84
C MET A 262 -14.54 -3.63 -21.20
N ARG A 263 -15.78 -4.13 -21.26
CA ARG A 263 -16.64 -3.95 -22.44
C ARG A 263 -17.01 -2.49 -22.57
N LEU A 264 -16.76 -1.90 -23.75
CA LEU A 264 -17.08 -0.50 -24.02
C LEU A 264 -18.54 -0.30 -24.42
N GLU A 265 -19.17 -1.34 -24.96
CA GLU A 265 -20.59 -1.33 -25.33
C GLU A 265 -21.43 -1.96 -24.21
N LYS A 266 -22.63 -1.42 -24.06
CA LYS A 266 -23.61 -2.03 -23.16
C LYS A 266 -24.02 -3.37 -23.73
N GLY A 267 -23.98 -4.43 -22.94
CA GLY A 267 -24.52 -5.71 -23.33
C GLY A 267 -26.02 -5.63 -23.57
N ASN A 268 -26.50 -6.29 -24.60
CA ASN A 268 -27.93 -6.50 -24.79
C ASN A 268 -28.39 -7.58 -23.82
N ILE A 269 -29.31 -7.28 -22.93
CA ILE A 269 -30.02 -8.27 -22.14
C ILE A 269 -31.09 -8.82 -23.07
N ARG A 270 -30.90 -10.08 -23.53
CA ARG A 270 -31.98 -10.80 -24.18
C ARG A 270 -32.87 -11.37 -23.08
N PRO A 271 -34.17 -11.09 -23.10
CA PRO A 271 -35.07 -11.71 -22.13
C PRO A 271 -35.05 -13.23 -22.31
N VAL A 272 -34.92 -13.95 -21.19
CA VAL A 272 -35.05 -15.41 -21.21
C VAL A 272 -36.53 -15.69 -21.39
N ARG A 273 -36.90 -16.23 -22.56
CA ARG A 273 -38.28 -16.61 -22.88
C ARG A 273 -38.43 -18.10 -22.63
N TYR A 274 -38.99 -18.43 -21.50
CA TYR A 274 -39.34 -19.82 -21.22
C TYR A 274 -40.65 -20.18 -21.95
N GLY A 275 -40.60 -21.21 -22.80
CA GLY A 275 -41.81 -21.77 -23.41
C GLY A 275 -42.33 -21.06 -24.67
N VAL A 276 -41.57 -20.10 -25.26
CA VAL A 276 -41.91 -19.45 -26.52
C VAL A 276 -40.88 -19.80 -27.57
N SER A 277 -41.31 -20.29 -28.71
CA SER A 277 -40.44 -20.59 -29.86
C SER A 277 -39.90 -19.33 -30.52
N GLU A 278 -38.74 -19.40 -31.20
CA GLU A 278 -38.18 -18.23 -31.94
C GLU A 278 -39.11 -17.73 -33.04
N GLU A 279 -40.04 -18.55 -33.50
CA GLU A 279 -41.02 -18.20 -34.55
C GLU A 279 -42.20 -17.39 -34.03
N GLU A 280 -42.40 -17.32 -32.70
CA GLU A 280 -43.45 -16.52 -32.05
C GLU A 280 -42.98 -15.11 -31.63
N LEU A 281 -41.79 -14.74 -32.10
CA LEU A 281 -41.11 -13.51 -31.82
C LEU A 281 -41.07 -12.59 -33.00
#